data_ae6ad6634cbe9ba98bc62594d49949a3
#
_entry.id   ae6ad6634cbe9ba98bc62594d49949a3
#
_cell.length_a   1.000
_cell.length_b   1.000
_cell.length_c   1.000
_cell.angle_alpha   90.00
_cell.angle_beta   90.00
_cell.angle_gamma   90.00
#
_symmetry.space_group_name_H-M   'P 1'
#
loop_
_entity.id
_entity.type
_entity.pdbx_description
1 polymer ?
#
loop_
_entity_poly.entity_id
_entity_poly.type
_entity_poly.pdbx_seq_one_letter_code
_entity_poly.pdbx_strand_id
1 'polypeptide(L)'
;MREIKCRGKRIDNGKWVEGYYCKHIKRQLCPMGDKLKEDDVEHIIFFDGFADWNMPQELRGAYVLPETVGQYTGMKDKNGTKIYEGDIVKIDDEPVWGSMTSCGMEYDSVSVETHALIGWIDEDCAFGITRTNLGDGECDNQFLFDISPDGNEEKLAEKIRHTEVIGNIHDNPELMEE
;
A
#
# COMPACT_ATOMS: atom_id res chain seq x y z
N MET A 1 -1.75 11.86 16.73
CA MET A 1 -0.89 12.15 15.55
C MET A 1 -0.82 10.88 14.72
N ARG A 2 -1.04 10.94 13.43
CA ARG A 2 -0.94 9.78 12.53
C ARG A 2 0.51 9.28 12.52
N GLU A 3 0.71 7.97 12.64
CA GLU A 3 2.04 7.36 12.53
C GLU A 3 2.46 7.32 11.06
N ILE A 4 3.56 7.99 10.72
CA ILE A 4 4.13 7.97 9.36
C ILE A 4 5.28 6.99 9.38
N LYS A 5 5.04 5.78 8.86
CA LYS A 5 6.06 4.75 8.66
C LYS A 5 6.11 4.35 7.20
N CYS A 6 7.27 3.94 6.76
CA CYS A 6 7.49 3.34 5.46
C CYS A 6 8.09 1.95 5.63
N ARG A 7 7.95 1.13 4.62
CA ARG A 7 8.74 -0.09 4.47
C ARG A 7 9.54 -0.01 3.17
N GLY A 8 10.59 -0.80 3.07
CA GLY A 8 11.39 -0.90 1.86
C GLY A 8 12.27 -2.14 1.90
N LYS A 9 12.71 -2.59 0.75
CA LYS A 9 13.56 -3.77 0.60
C LYS A 9 15.01 -3.37 0.73
N ARG A 10 15.74 -3.96 1.67
CA ARG A 10 17.14 -3.65 1.93
C ARG A 10 18.02 -4.08 0.78
N ILE A 11 19.00 -3.24 0.42
CA ILE A 11 19.94 -3.51 -0.67
C ILE A 11 20.90 -4.66 -0.30
N ASP A 12 21.28 -4.78 0.98
CA ASP A 12 22.31 -5.73 1.44
C ASP A 12 21.84 -7.19 1.50
N ASN A 13 20.56 -7.43 1.79
CA ASN A 13 20.06 -8.79 2.02
C ASN A 13 18.66 -9.08 1.45
N GLY A 14 18.06 -8.11 0.76
CA GLY A 14 16.75 -8.24 0.15
C GLY A 14 15.57 -8.38 1.11
N LYS A 15 15.78 -8.22 2.42
CA LYS A 15 14.71 -8.32 3.42
C LYS A 15 13.98 -6.98 3.56
N TRP A 16 12.70 -7.06 3.86
CA TRP A 16 11.90 -5.89 4.19
C TRP A 16 12.31 -5.31 5.53
N VAL A 17 12.36 -3.99 5.60
CA VAL A 17 12.54 -3.21 6.83
C VAL A 17 11.44 -2.16 6.93
N GLU A 18 10.96 -1.92 8.14
CA GLU A 18 9.91 -0.96 8.46
C GLU A 18 10.47 0.12 9.39
N GLY A 19 10.16 1.39 9.12
CA GLY A 19 10.63 2.51 9.93
C GLY A 19 10.36 3.87 9.29
N TYR A 20 11.24 4.81 9.55
CA TYR A 20 11.13 6.20 9.07
C TYR A 20 12.00 6.39 7.83
N TYR A 21 11.38 6.69 6.72
CA TYR A 21 12.08 6.90 5.45
C TYR A 21 12.74 8.27 5.38
N CYS A 22 13.97 8.28 4.87
CA CYS A 22 14.75 9.48 4.59
C CYS A 22 15.40 9.40 3.21
N LYS A 23 15.13 10.39 2.38
CA LYS A 23 15.86 10.63 1.14
C LYS A 23 17.01 11.59 1.46
N HIS A 24 18.24 11.08 1.48
CA HIS A 24 19.43 11.83 1.81
C HIS A 24 20.21 12.21 0.54
N ILE A 25 20.60 13.49 0.44
CA ILE A 25 21.48 13.99 -0.63
C ILE A 25 22.89 14.11 -0.07
N LYS A 26 23.82 13.30 -0.60
CA LYS A 26 25.20 13.18 -0.09
C LYS A 26 26.05 14.44 -0.24
N ARG A 27 25.68 15.33 -1.14
CA ARG A 27 26.45 16.54 -1.41
C ARG A 27 25.56 17.75 -1.65
N GLN A 28 26.09 18.92 -1.37
CA GLN A 28 25.43 20.15 -1.74
C GLN A 28 25.64 20.44 -3.23
N LEU A 29 24.56 20.74 -3.94
CA LEU A 29 24.61 21.12 -5.34
C LEU A 29 25.17 22.55 -5.50
N CYS A 30 26.04 22.74 -6.49
CA CYS A 30 26.52 24.05 -6.86
C CYS A 30 25.41 24.81 -7.61
N PRO A 31 25.14 26.10 -7.27
CA PRO A 31 24.08 26.88 -7.92
C PRO A 31 24.30 27.13 -9.41
N MET A 32 25.53 26.94 -9.91
CA MET A 32 25.91 27.22 -11.29
C MET A 32 25.69 26.08 -12.27
N GLY A 33 24.51 25.46 -12.22
CA GLY A 33 24.11 24.47 -13.23
C GLY A 33 24.45 23.02 -12.90
N ASP A 34 24.83 22.73 -11.65
CA ASP A 34 25.01 21.37 -11.17
C ASP A 34 23.68 20.63 -11.10
N LYS A 35 23.66 19.37 -11.53
CA LYS A 35 22.45 18.54 -11.52
C LYS A 35 22.63 17.40 -10.54
N LEU A 36 21.54 17.07 -9.86
CA LEU A 36 21.47 15.89 -8.99
C LEU A 36 21.58 14.63 -9.85
N LYS A 37 22.48 13.73 -9.46
CA LYS A 37 22.60 12.38 -10.05
C LYS A 37 22.00 11.37 -9.11
N GLU A 38 21.61 10.23 -9.63
CA GLU A 38 21.08 9.12 -8.81
C GLU A 38 22.07 8.68 -7.73
N ASP A 39 23.37 8.61 -8.06
CA ASP A 39 24.44 8.28 -7.12
C ASP A 39 24.63 9.30 -5.98
N ASP A 40 24.09 10.52 -6.13
CA ASP A 40 24.11 11.54 -5.10
C ASP A 40 23.00 11.36 -4.06
N VAL A 41 22.09 10.43 -4.29
CA VAL A 41 20.90 10.21 -3.45
C VAL A 41 21.00 8.87 -2.74
N GLU A 42 20.68 8.87 -1.47
CA GLU A 42 20.56 7.67 -0.66
C GLU A 42 19.14 7.54 -0.13
N HIS A 43 18.60 6.34 -0.19
CA HIS A 43 17.30 5.99 0.33
C HIS A 43 17.50 5.11 1.57
N ILE A 44 17.13 5.64 2.73
CA ILE A 44 17.43 5.03 4.03
C ILE A 44 16.14 4.92 4.82
N ILE A 45 15.93 3.76 5.45
CA ILE A 45 14.90 3.59 6.46
C ILE A 45 15.58 3.47 7.82
N PHE A 46 15.21 4.36 8.73
CA PHE A 46 15.64 4.33 10.11
C PHE A 46 14.64 3.57 10.97
N PHE A 47 15.15 2.67 11.81
CA PHE A 47 14.34 1.82 12.67
C PHE A 47 15.03 1.59 14.01
N ASP A 48 14.25 1.26 15.02
CA ASP A 48 14.76 0.93 16.34
C ASP A 48 15.32 -0.49 16.35
N GLY A 49 16.58 -0.62 16.71
CA GLY A 49 17.28 -1.89 16.84
C GLY A 49 17.66 -2.18 18.30
N PHE A 50 17.65 -3.45 18.66
CA PHE A 50 18.17 -3.90 19.95
C PHE A 50 19.70 -3.77 19.95
N ALA A 51 20.26 -3.11 20.97
CA ALA A 51 21.69 -2.85 21.04
C ALA A 51 22.43 -3.71 22.06
N ASP A 52 21.81 -3.98 23.23
CA ASP A 52 22.46 -4.68 24.33
C ASP A 52 21.44 -5.35 25.25
N TRP A 53 21.95 -6.21 26.17
CA TRP A 53 21.19 -6.95 27.17
C TRP A 53 20.35 -6.05 28.10
N ASN A 54 20.78 -4.82 28.34
CA ASN A 54 20.05 -3.82 29.12
C ASN A 54 18.83 -3.23 28.40
N MET A 55 18.48 -3.78 27.20
CA MET A 55 17.36 -3.36 26.37
C MET A 55 17.38 -1.89 25.88
N PRO A 56 18.53 -1.22 25.68
CA PRO A 56 18.54 0.05 25.01
C PRO A 56 18.13 -0.14 23.56
N GLN A 57 17.37 0.82 23.04
CA GLN A 57 17.06 0.90 21.61
C GLN A 57 18.04 1.84 20.94
N GLU A 58 18.67 1.37 19.86
CA GLU A 58 19.50 2.20 19.01
C GLU A 58 18.80 2.48 17.71
N LEU A 59 18.86 3.72 17.26
CA LEU A 59 18.40 4.08 15.94
C LEU A 59 19.40 3.53 14.91
N ARG A 60 18.93 2.61 14.05
CA ARG A 60 19.70 1.99 12.98
C ARG A 60 19.15 2.42 11.64
N GLY A 61 20.01 2.52 10.63
CA GLY A 61 19.64 2.81 9.26
C GLY A 61 19.91 1.63 8.34
N ALA A 62 19.02 1.37 7.41
CA ALA A 62 19.22 0.43 6.32
C ALA A 62 19.02 1.13 4.98
N TYR A 63 19.95 0.93 4.04
CA TYR A 63 19.79 1.37 2.66
C TYR A 63 18.77 0.47 1.97
N VAL A 64 17.82 1.10 1.27
CA VAL A 64 16.71 0.40 0.61
C VAL A 64 16.64 0.73 -0.87
N LEU A 65 16.07 -0.18 -1.64
CA LEU A 65 15.74 0.02 -3.05
C LEU A 65 14.61 1.04 -3.15
N PRO A 66 14.82 2.19 -3.84
CA PRO A 66 13.87 3.30 -3.86
C PRO A 66 12.49 2.91 -4.42
N GLU A 67 12.47 2.02 -5.41
CA GLU A 67 11.26 1.51 -6.05
C GLU A 67 10.38 0.67 -5.13
N THR A 68 10.95 0.15 -4.03
CA THR A 68 10.23 -0.71 -3.08
C THR A 68 9.69 0.06 -1.88
N VAL A 69 9.97 1.38 -1.81
CA VAL A 69 9.56 2.18 -0.66
C VAL A 69 8.07 2.48 -0.74
N GLY A 70 7.31 1.92 0.21
CA GLY A 70 5.88 2.15 0.35
C GLY A 70 5.53 2.73 1.72
N GLN A 71 4.60 3.68 1.76
CA GLN A 71 4.14 4.29 3.01
C GLN A 71 3.05 3.44 3.67
N TYR A 72 3.04 3.39 4.99
CA TYR A 72 1.96 2.80 5.77
C TYR A 72 0.67 3.61 5.61
N THR A 73 -0.40 2.98 5.20
CA THR A 73 -1.70 3.62 4.97
C THR A 73 -2.38 4.11 6.26
N GLY A 74 -1.96 3.58 7.40
CA GLY A 74 -2.61 3.78 8.70
C GLY A 74 -3.62 2.70 9.04
N MET A 75 -3.86 1.75 8.14
CA MET A 75 -4.85 0.69 8.28
C MET A 75 -4.22 -0.69 8.44
N LYS A 76 -5.03 -1.61 8.93
CA LYS A 76 -4.68 -3.02 9.08
C LYS A 76 -5.75 -3.87 8.42
N ASP A 77 -5.33 -5.00 7.89
CA ASP A 77 -6.22 -6.02 7.35
C ASP A 77 -7.00 -6.79 8.45
N LYS A 78 -7.83 -7.74 8.05
CA LYS A 78 -8.61 -8.60 8.95
C LYS A 78 -7.76 -9.41 9.94
N ASN A 79 -6.50 -9.66 9.60
CA ASN A 79 -5.55 -10.43 10.41
C ASN A 79 -4.71 -9.51 11.33
N GLY A 80 -4.89 -8.18 11.26
CA GLY A 80 -4.11 -7.19 11.98
C GLY A 80 -2.78 -6.86 11.32
N THR A 81 -2.54 -7.31 10.07
CA THR A 81 -1.37 -6.98 9.27
C THR A 81 -1.48 -5.53 8.79
N LYS A 82 -0.39 -4.78 8.89
CA LYS A 82 -0.36 -3.40 8.40
C LYS A 82 -0.41 -3.39 6.87
N ILE A 83 -1.20 -2.49 6.32
CA ILE A 83 -1.34 -2.29 4.87
C ILE A 83 -0.42 -1.15 4.43
N TYR A 84 0.46 -1.44 3.48
CA TYR A 84 1.40 -0.49 2.89
C TYR A 84 1.08 -0.23 1.43
N GLU A 85 1.51 0.89 0.93
CA GLU A 85 1.58 1.16 -0.50
C GLU A 85 2.39 0.06 -1.21
N GLY A 86 1.90 -0.40 -2.36
CA GLY A 86 2.46 -1.54 -3.09
C GLY A 86 2.01 -2.91 -2.57
N ASP A 87 1.15 -2.97 -1.53
CA ASP A 87 0.54 -4.25 -1.13
C ASP A 87 -0.56 -4.66 -2.09
N ILE A 88 -0.68 -5.97 -2.26
CA ILE A 88 -1.78 -6.62 -2.95
C ILE A 88 -2.71 -7.18 -1.88
N VAL A 89 -3.95 -6.75 -1.93
CA VAL A 89 -4.99 -7.19 -1.01
C VAL A 89 -6.05 -7.99 -1.75
N LYS A 90 -6.54 -9.02 -1.08
CA LYS A 90 -7.72 -9.74 -1.49
C LYS A 90 -8.94 -9.04 -0.91
N ILE A 91 -9.90 -8.74 -1.76
CA ILE A 91 -11.19 -8.17 -1.38
C ILE A 91 -12.23 -9.26 -1.57
N ASP A 92 -12.91 -9.61 -0.48
CA ASP A 92 -14.07 -10.47 -0.53
C ASP A 92 -15.30 -9.59 -0.83
N ASP A 93 -15.48 -9.21 -2.10
CA ASP A 93 -16.68 -8.53 -2.55
C ASP A 93 -17.72 -9.57 -3.00
N GLU A 94 -18.94 -9.38 -2.53
CA GLU A 94 -20.10 -10.04 -3.12
C GLU A 94 -20.67 -9.09 -4.18
N PRO A 95 -20.34 -9.26 -5.48
CA PRO A 95 -21.00 -8.48 -6.51
C PRO A 95 -22.47 -8.86 -6.54
N VAL A 96 -23.32 -7.91 -6.22
CA VAL A 96 -24.76 -8.05 -6.33
C VAL A 96 -25.14 -7.81 -7.79
N TRP A 97 -25.25 -8.86 -8.57
CA TRP A 97 -25.84 -8.78 -9.91
C TRP A 97 -27.36 -8.86 -9.78
N GLY A 98 -28.02 -7.74 -10.03
CA GLY A 98 -29.49 -7.74 -10.15
C GLY A 98 -29.89 -8.10 -11.57
N SER A 99 -30.48 -9.25 -11.77
CA SER A 99 -31.17 -9.61 -13.01
C SER A 99 -32.65 -9.26 -12.90
N MET A 100 -33.17 -8.47 -13.85
CA MET A 100 -34.58 -8.14 -13.91
C MET A 100 -35.33 -9.30 -14.55
N THR A 101 -36.01 -10.09 -13.73
CA THR A 101 -36.89 -11.16 -14.19
C THR A 101 -38.36 -10.69 -14.27
N SER A 102 -39.20 -11.44 -14.94
CA SER A 102 -40.65 -11.14 -15.03
C SER A 102 -41.38 -11.12 -13.69
N CYS A 103 -40.73 -11.58 -12.63
CA CYS A 103 -41.25 -11.66 -11.25
C CYS A 103 -40.62 -10.67 -10.28
N GLY A 104 -39.67 -9.82 -10.71
CA GLY A 104 -38.93 -8.86 -9.88
C GLY A 104 -37.42 -8.91 -10.07
N MET A 105 -36.67 -8.17 -9.25
CA MET A 105 -35.20 -8.27 -9.22
C MET A 105 -34.81 -9.52 -8.43
N GLU A 106 -34.10 -10.42 -9.09
CA GLU A 106 -33.43 -11.56 -8.46
C GLU A 106 -31.96 -11.20 -8.30
N TYR A 107 -31.44 -11.29 -7.08
CA TYR A 107 -30.05 -10.97 -6.77
C TYR A 107 -29.30 -12.29 -6.64
N ASP A 108 -28.37 -12.52 -7.54
CA ASP A 108 -27.45 -13.66 -7.43
C ASP A 108 -26.12 -13.16 -6.85
N SER A 109 -25.77 -13.59 -5.66
CA SER A 109 -24.51 -13.27 -5.03
C SER A 109 -23.46 -14.30 -5.46
N VAL A 110 -22.60 -13.93 -6.39
CA VAL A 110 -21.40 -14.70 -6.71
C VAL A 110 -20.23 -14.03 -5.98
N SER A 111 -19.63 -14.73 -5.03
CA SER A 111 -18.39 -14.24 -4.42
C SER A 111 -17.28 -14.29 -5.46
N VAL A 112 -16.82 -13.14 -5.91
CA VAL A 112 -15.65 -13.01 -6.78
C VAL A 112 -14.48 -12.57 -5.91
N GLU A 113 -13.44 -13.40 -5.88
CA GLU A 113 -12.18 -13.01 -5.25
C GLU A 113 -11.48 -11.99 -6.16
N THR A 114 -11.33 -10.78 -5.68
CA THR A 114 -10.68 -9.70 -6.41
C THR A 114 -9.37 -9.34 -5.75
N HIS A 115 -8.30 -9.32 -6.54
CA HIS A 115 -7.00 -8.81 -6.09
C HIS A 115 -6.87 -7.32 -6.43
N ALA A 116 -6.44 -6.53 -5.49
CA ALA A 116 -6.34 -5.09 -5.64
C ALA A 116 -4.98 -4.56 -5.16
N LEU A 117 -4.38 -3.67 -5.94
CA LEU A 117 -3.13 -3.01 -5.59
C LEU A 117 -3.42 -1.73 -4.80
N ILE A 118 -2.76 -1.60 -3.67
CA ILE A 118 -2.81 -0.40 -2.84
C ILE A 118 -1.79 0.61 -3.33
N GLY A 119 -2.22 1.85 -3.56
CA GLY A 119 -1.35 2.94 -4.00
C GLY A 119 -1.79 4.29 -3.50
N TRP A 120 -0.95 5.28 -3.76
CA TRP A 120 -1.26 6.69 -3.53
C TRP A 120 -1.94 7.29 -4.77
N ILE A 121 -3.04 7.98 -4.57
CA ILE A 121 -3.78 8.70 -5.62
C ILE A 121 -3.49 10.18 -5.45
N ASP A 122 -2.71 10.75 -6.38
CA ASP A 122 -2.26 12.15 -6.30
C ASP A 122 -3.41 13.15 -6.39
N GLU A 123 -4.41 12.86 -7.22
CA GLU A 123 -5.57 13.74 -7.46
C GLU A 123 -6.36 14.00 -6.18
N ASP A 124 -6.42 13.01 -5.30
CA ASP A 124 -7.23 13.03 -4.09
C ASP A 124 -6.40 13.12 -2.82
N CYS A 125 -5.07 13.11 -2.96
CA CYS A 125 -4.14 13.13 -1.83
C CYS A 125 -4.45 12.04 -0.79
N ALA A 126 -4.80 10.84 -1.25
CA ALA A 126 -5.24 9.71 -0.43
C ALA A 126 -4.67 8.38 -0.91
N PHE A 127 -4.64 7.40 -0.01
CA PHE A 127 -4.41 6.02 -0.42
C PHE A 127 -5.69 5.42 -0.98
N GLY A 128 -5.56 4.62 -2.04
CA GLY A 128 -6.68 3.98 -2.68
C GLY A 128 -6.28 2.67 -3.34
N ILE A 129 -7.25 2.07 -4.00
CA ILE A 129 -7.04 0.94 -4.90
C ILE A 129 -6.68 1.53 -6.26
N THR A 130 -5.46 1.26 -6.74
CA THR A 130 -4.94 1.82 -7.99
C THR A 130 -5.05 0.86 -9.17
N ARG A 131 -5.23 -0.43 -8.89
CA ARG A 131 -5.37 -1.48 -9.92
C ARG A 131 -6.13 -2.66 -9.34
N THR A 132 -7.02 -3.23 -10.14
CA THR A 132 -7.71 -4.48 -9.83
C THR A 132 -7.58 -5.43 -11.01
N ASN A 133 -7.65 -6.73 -10.76
CA ASN A 133 -7.70 -7.76 -11.80
C ASN A 133 -9.14 -8.13 -12.18
N LEU A 134 -10.06 -7.20 -12.12
CA LEU A 134 -11.41 -7.36 -12.65
C LEU A 134 -11.29 -7.55 -14.16
N GLY A 135 -11.57 -8.75 -14.65
CA GLY A 135 -11.55 -9.07 -16.08
C GLY A 135 -12.40 -8.07 -16.88
N ASP A 136 -11.85 -7.58 -18.01
CA ASP A 136 -12.49 -6.76 -19.04
C ASP A 136 -13.16 -5.45 -18.62
N GLY A 137 -12.84 -4.87 -17.49
CA GLY A 137 -13.44 -3.63 -17.00
C GLY A 137 -12.43 -2.55 -16.66
N GLU A 138 -12.78 -1.32 -16.91
CA GLU A 138 -12.05 -0.12 -16.57
C GLU A 138 -11.56 -0.19 -15.13
N CYS A 139 -10.26 0.08 -14.91
CA CYS A 139 -9.70 0.23 -13.58
C CYS A 139 -10.33 1.47 -12.95
N ASP A 140 -11.42 1.31 -12.26
CA ASP A 140 -11.95 2.37 -11.42
C ASP A 140 -10.99 2.56 -10.25
N ASN A 141 -10.36 3.75 -10.20
CA ASN A 141 -9.62 4.19 -9.03
C ASN A 141 -10.61 4.33 -7.87
N GLN A 142 -10.77 3.27 -7.11
CA GLN A 142 -11.59 3.31 -5.90
C GLN A 142 -10.72 3.74 -4.72
N PHE A 143 -11.21 4.73 -4.00
CA PHE A 143 -10.55 5.20 -2.79
C PHE A 143 -10.62 4.14 -1.70
N LEU A 144 -9.47 3.91 -1.03
CA LEU A 144 -9.50 3.24 0.27
C LEU A 144 -10.30 4.03 1.32
N PHE A 145 -10.56 5.31 1.00
CA PHE A 145 -11.33 6.26 1.80
C PHE A 145 -12.44 6.88 0.95
N ASP A 146 -13.14 6.10 0.15
CA ASP A 146 -14.30 6.62 -0.57
C ASP A 146 -15.29 7.15 0.47
N ILE A 147 -15.40 8.46 0.50
CA ILE A 147 -16.52 9.14 1.15
C ILE A 147 -17.68 8.82 0.23
N SER A 148 -18.38 7.74 0.54
CA SER A 148 -19.62 7.40 -0.15
C SER A 148 -20.47 8.68 -0.28
N PRO A 149 -21.06 8.99 -1.44
CA PRO A 149 -21.88 10.18 -1.63
C PRO A 149 -22.99 10.33 -0.59
N ASP A 150 -23.31 9.26 0.12
CA ASP A 150 -24.25 9.19 1.23
C ASP A 150 -23.60 9.39 2.61
N GLY A 151 -22.30 9.72 2.68
CA GLY A 151 -21.61 10.08 3.92
C GLY A 151 -21.37 8.91 4.88
N ASN A 152 -21.40 7.67 4.42
CA ASN A 152 -21.33 6.49 5.27
C ASN A 152 -19.88 5.98 5.38
N GLU A 153 -19.05 6.73 6.16
CA GLU A 153 -17.65 6.34 6.47
C GLU A 153 -17.54 4.95 7.13
N GLU A 154 -18.61 4.46 7.77
CA GLU A 154 -18.62 3.15 8.42
C GLU A 154 -18.49 1.99 7.43
N LYS A 155 -19.13 2.08 6.25
CA LYS A 155 -19.12 0.97 5.27
C LYS A 155 -17.75 0.70 4.68
N LEU A 156 -16.94 1.74 4.50
CA LEU A 156 -15.61 1.58 3.92
C LEU A 156 -14.61 1.03 4.93
N ALA A 157 -14.63 1.53 6.16
CA ALA A 157 -13.82 0.98 7.25
C ALA A 157 -14.18 -0.50 7.51
N GLU A 158 -15.42 -0.89 7.24
CA GLU A 158 -15.88 -2.27 7.33
C GLU A 158 -15.32 -3.12 6.17
N LYS A 159 -15.36 -2.63 4.93
CA LYS A 159 -14.77 -3.32 3.78
C LYS A 159 -13.28 -3.59 3.99
N ILE A 160 -12.52 -2.60 4.44
CA ILE A 160 -11.08 -2.76 4.68
C ILE A 160 -10.80 -3.78 5.80
N ARG A 161 -11.65 -3.85 6.81
CA ARG A 161 -11.53 -4.87 7.87
C ARG A 161 -11.72 -6.29 7.35
N HIS A 162 -12.33 -6.47 6.19
CA HIS A 162 -12.52 -7.75 5.52
C HIS A 162 -11.45 -8.06 4.48
N THR A 163 -10.58 -7.10 4.13
CA THR A 163 -9.46 -7.35 3.23
C THR A 163 -8.38 -8.19 3.89
N GLU A 164 -7.57 -8.85 3.08
CA GLU A 164 -6.40 -9.62 3.51
C GLU A 164 -5.21 -9.26 2.64
N VAL A 165 -4.07 -8.90 3.24
CA VAL A 165 -2.81 -8.72 2.52
C VAL A 165 -2.30 -10.08 2.08
N ILE A 166 -2.25 -10.34 0.77
CA ILE A 166 -1.82 -11.61 0.17
C ILE A 166 -0.42 -11.55 -0.42
N GLY A 167 0.12 -10.36 -0.61
CA GLY A 167 1.45 -10.15 -1.18
C GLY A 167 1.75 -8.68 -1.40
N ASN A 168 2.74 -8.43 -2.25
CA ASN A 168 3.06 -7.08 -2.72
C ASN A 168 3.59 -7.15 -4.15
N ILE A 169 3.52 -6.03 -4.86
CA ILE A 169 3.86 -5.95 -6.28
C ILE A 169 5.33 -6.29 -6.60
N HIS A 170 6.24 -6.21 -5.60
CA HIS A 170 7.67 -6.45 -5.80
C HIS A 170 8.07 -7.91 -5.58
N ASP A 171 7.33 -8.64 -4.75
CA ASP A 171 7.59 -10.05 -4.46
C ASP A 171 6.64 -10.98 -5.21
N ASN A 172 5.42 -10.52 -5.51
CA ASN A 172 4.34 -11.32 -6.08
C ASN A 172 3.62 -10.60 -7.23
N PRO A 173 4.34 -10.11 -8.27
CA PRO A 173 3.71 -9.40 -9.39
C PRO A 173 2.68 -10.27 -10.13
N GLU A 174 2.86 -11.60 -10.11
CA GLU A 174 1.98 -12.59 -10.73
C GLU A 174 0.54 -12.54 -10.21
N LEU A 175 0.33 -12.09 -8.96
CA LEU A 175 -1.02 -11.97 -8.38
C LEU A 175 -1.89 -10.90 -9.05
N MET A 176 -1.29 -10.05 -9.89
CA MET A 176 -1.99 -8.99 -10.63
C MET A 176 -2.13 -9.32 -12.12
N GLU A 177 -1.65 -10.47 -12.57
CA GLU A 177 -1.68 -10.90 -13.99
C GLU A 177 -2.80 -11.92 -14.29
N GLU A 178 -3.51 -12.40 -13.25
CA GLU A 178 -4.60 -13.40 -13.37
C GLU A 178 -5.96 -12.78 -13.64
#